data_fc1ee4c2ee5028320cf12cb6f2de628a
#
_entry.id   fc1ee4c2ee5028320cf12cb6f2de628a
#
_cell.length_a   1.000
_cell.length_b   1.000
_cell.length_c   1.000
_cell.angle_alpha   90.00
_cell.angle_beta   90.00
_cell.angle_gamma   90.00
#
_symmetry.space_group_name_H-M   'P 1'
#
loop_
_entity.id
_entity.type
_entity.pdbx_description
1 polymer ?
#
loop_
_entity_poly.entity_id
_entity_poly.type
_entity_poly.pdbx_seq_one_letter_code
_entity_poly.pdbx_strand_id
1 'polypeptide(L)'
;ISSIIHSSLCLPATMPKAFIATIIALAFSPESSYAFAPTRGGGLVSSSLNAFEFNNPFAALTGGNGGSGNKVAVIAGATGYIGKSTVRESVRQGYKTVALVRDKKKVESDEGKMLYGKFFEGADIVECDVCDAEKLTETLKEISSQVNGNIDAVVSCLASRSGIKKDAYAIDYQATLNCLESGRAVNARHFVLLSAFCVKNPWLQFQQAKLKFEEALQDQKDMTYSIVRPTAFFKSVSGQLEVIQQGAPFVMFGDGEVTRCNPISEADLATYLINSISDKTRRNKIINLGGPDEPLTMKKQGEMLYKAVGKEPNFFYAPLWLFDVIIDSLQWVADTLKSEKFENAAELGRIGKYYAVEDMLTTDPSEKFGTMTLQEHYDKIAVEGQEYDPYTTMFAKAPTKESEKEKVAA
;
A
#
# COMPACT_ATOMS: atom_id res chain seq x y z
N ILE A 1 10.39 -16.77 33.27
CA ILE A 1 9.64 -16.60 31.99
C ILE A 1 10.01 -17.75 31.04
N SER A 2 11.30 -18.13 30.90
CA SER A 2 11.74 -19.24 30.02
C SER A 2 11.20 -20.63 30.44
N SER A 3 10.94 -20.87 31.70
CA SER A 3 10.42 -22.15 32.20
C SER A 3 8.89 -22.29 32.12
N ILE A 4 8.15 -21.17 32.02
CA ILE A 4 6.68 -21.18 31.90
C ILE A 4 6.27 -21.40 30.45
N ILE A 5 7.08 -20.96 29.50
CA ILE A 5 6.80 -21.11 28.05
C ILE A 5 6.96 -22.58 27.62
N HIS A 6 7.79 -23.36 28.30
CA HIS A 6 8.08 -24.77 27.93
C HIS A 6 7.00 -25.78 28.37
N SER A 7 6.12 -25.42 29.31
CA SER A 7 5.14 -26.36 29.86
C SER A 7 3.72 -26.24 29.28
N SER A 8 3.45 -25.20 28.47
CA SER A 8 2.10 -24.95 27.91
C SER A 8 2.00 -25.00 26.38
N LEU A 9 3.11 -25.11 25.67
CA LEU A 9 3.15 -25.21 24.20
C LEU A 9 3.66 -26.61 23.83
N CYS A 10 2.77 -27.55 23.52
CA CYS A 10 3.09 -28.77 22.78
C CYS A 10 3.51 -28.40 21.34
N LEU A 11 4.70 -27.84 21.18
CA LEU A 11 5.30 -27.63 19.86
C LEU A 11 5.91 -28.94 19.38
N PRO A 12 5.69 -29.33 18.11
CA PRO A 12 6.35 -30.53 17.57
C PRO A 12 7.87 -30.35 17.63
N ALA A 13 8.55 -31.38 18.07
CA ALA A 13 10.00 -31.43 18.31
C ALA A 13 10.89 -31.17 17.08
N THR A 14 10.30 -30.89 15.92
CA THR A 14 10.94 -30.70 14.61
C THR A 14 11.05 -29.25 14.13
N MET A 15 10.52 -28.28 14.89
CA MET A 15 10.67 -26.87 14.47
C MET A 15 12.10 -26.36 14.71
N PRO A 16 12.76 -25.76 13.70
CA PRO A 16 14.06 -25.13 13.89
C PRO A 16 13.98 -24.02 14.95
N LYS A 17 14.90 -24.03 15.91
CA LYS A 17 14.96 -23.01 16.98
C LYS A 17 15.03 -21.57 16.43
N ALA A 18 15.64 -21.39 15.26
CA ALA A 18 15.69 -20.10 14.55
C ALA A 18 14.28 -19.61 14.12
N PHE A 19 13.38 -20.52 13.72
CA PHE A 19 12.03 -20.18 13.28
C PHE A 19 11.15 -19.74 14.46
N ILE A 20 11.27 -20.42 15.61
CA ILE A 20 10.59 -20.01 16.85
C ILE A 20 11.13 -18.65 17.31
N ALA A 21 12.45 -18.41 17.21
CA ALA A 21 13.04 -17.12 17.52
C ALA A 21 12.58 -16.02 16.56
N THR A 22 12.36 -16.31 15.28
CA THR A 22 11.87 -15.36 14.28
C THR A 22 10.40 -15.00 14.55
N ILE A 23 9.54 -15.96 14.87
CA ILE A 23 8.13 -15.70 15.25
C ILE A 23 8.07 -14.90 16.55
N ILE A 24 8.89 -15.23 17.55
CA ILE A 24 8.99 -14.52 18.82
C ILE A 24 9.56 -13.10 18.56
N ALA A 25 10.58 -12.94 17.71
CA ALA A 25 11.14 -11.65 17.36
C ALA A 25 10.13 -10.76 16.60
N LEU A 26 9.32 -11.32 15.70
CA LEU A 26 8.22 -10.62 15.03
C LEU A 26 7.11 -10.20 16.02
N ALA A 27 6.85 -11.01 17.05
CA ALA A 27 5.81 -10.74 18.04
C ALA A 27 6.27 -9.81 19.18
N PHE A 28 7.56 -9.77 19.52
CA PHE A 28 8.07 -9.12 20.74
C PHE A 28 8.99 -7.92 20.53
N SER A 29 9.29 -7.51 19.28
CA SER A 29 10.18 -6.38 19.02
C SER A 29 9.48 -5.23 18.30
N PRO A 30 9.03 -4.21 19.02
CA PRO A 30 8.57 -2.96 18.40
C PRO A 30 9.70 -2.17 17.73
N GLU A 31 10.97 -2.53 17.99
CA GLU A 31 12.16 -1.85 17.45
C GLU A 31 13.10 -2.75 16.62
N SER A 32 12.86 -4.04 16.52
CA SER A 32 13.76 -4.97 15.81
C SER A 32 13.34 -5.29 14.39
N SER A 33 12.99 -4.26 13.62
CA SER A 33 13.01 -4.34 12.15
C SER A 33 14.44 -4.47 11.58
N TYR A 34 15.45 -4.82 12.41
CA TYR A 34 16.87 -4.69 12.06
C TYR A 34 17.69 -5.97 12.16
N ALA A 35 17.10 -7.13 12.37
CA ALA A 35 17.89 -8.32 12.58
C ALA A 35 17.70 -9.36 11.46
N PHE A 36 18.35 -9.12 10.33
CA PHE A 36 18.95 -10.17 9.48
C PHE A 36 19.84 -9.49 8.42
N ALA A 37 21.12 -9.35 8.68
CA ALA A 37 22.10 -8.98 7.69
C ALA A 37 22.84 -10.26 7.23
N PRO A 38 22.91 -10.55 5.93
CA PRO A 38 23.85 -11.52 5.40
C PRO A 38 25.15 -10.85 4.98
N THR A 39 26.23 -11.55 5.21
CA THR A 39 27.59 -11.29 4.72
C THR A 39 27.69 -11.65 3.23
N ARG A 40 28.32 -10.76 2.51
CA ARG A 40 29.06 -10.79 1.22
C ARG A 40 28.95 -12.00 0.29
N GLY A 41 28.75 -11.69 -0.97
CA GLY A 41 29.40 -12.36 -2.10
C GLY A 41 28.67 -12.31 -3.44
N GLY A 42 29.22 -11.59 -4.42
CA GLY A 42 29.21 -12.02 -5.81
C GLY A 42 28.51 -11.20 -6.87
N GLY A 43 29.31 -10.47 -7.65
CA GLY A 43 29.26 -10.46 -9.10
C GLY A 43 28.16 -9.66 -9.83
N LEU A 44 28.55 -8.50 -10.35
CA LEU A 44 27.76 -7.61 -11.19
C LEU A 44 27.92 -7.94 -12.68
N VAL A 45 26.83 -7.90 -13.41
CA VAL A 45 26.83 -7.72 -14.86
C VAL A 45 26.13 -6.40 -15.18
N SER A 46 26.90 -5.50 -15.78
CA SER A 46 26.41 -4.21 -16.27
C SER A 46 25.66 -4.42 -17.58
N SER A 47 24.42 -3.92 -17.68
CA SER A 47 23.75 -3.68 -18.94
C SER A 47 23.16 -2.28 -18.99
N SER A 48 23.50 -1.58 -20.06
CA SER A 48 23.13 -0.23 -20.42
C SER A 48 21.61 -0.02 -20.49
N LEU A 49 21.12 1.02 -19.81
CA LEU A 49 19.76 1.51 -19.88
C LEU A 49 19.47 2.10 -21.27
N ASN A 50 18.68 1.41 -22.06
CA ASN A 50 17.94 2.01 -23.16
C ASN A 50 16.56 2.42 -22.63
N ALA A 51 16.25 3.71 -22.73
CA ALA A 51 14.94 4.24 -22.45
C ALA A 51 13.89 3.59 -23.36
N PHE A 52 13.01 2.77 -22.81
CA PHE A 52 11.83 2.28 -23.50
C PHE A 52 10.78 3.39 -23.48
N GLU A 53 10.53 3.99 -24.63
CA GLU A 53 9.33 4.80 -24.85
C GLU A 53 8.11 3.87 -24.82
N PHE A 54 7.28 4.03 -23.79
CA PHE A 54 5.96 3.41 -23.74
C PHE A 54 5.03 4.10 -24.73
N ASN A 55 4.86 3.51 -25.90
CA ASN A 55 3.74 3.82 -26.79
C ASN A 55 2.45 3.32 -26.13
N ASN A 56 1.68 4.23 -25.58
CA ASN A 56 0.37 3.96 -24.99
C ASN A 56 -0.68 3.77 -26.08
N PRO A 57 -1.22 2.56 -26.33
CA PRO A 57 -2.24 2.32 -27.36
C PRO A 57 -3.58 3.01 -27.06
N PHE A 58 -3.79 3.54 -25.86
CA PHE A 58 -5.01 4.25 -25.47
C PHE A 58 -4.96 5.77 -25.70
N ALA A 59 -3.83 6.34 -26.11
CA ALA A 59 -3.74 7.77 -26.43
C ALA A 59 -4.64 8.18 -27.62
N ALA A 60 -5.05 7.22 -28.44
CA ALA A 60 -5.92 7.47 -29.59
C ALA A 60 -7.43 7.54 -29.27
N LEU A 61 -7.86 7.20 -28.05
CA LEU A 61 -9.28 7.19 -27.64
C LEU A 61 -9.71 8.43 -26.84
N THR A 62 -8.82 9.36 -26.53
CA THR A 62 -9.12 10.62 -25.83
C THR A 62 -9.19 11.83 -26.76
N GLY A 63 -9.60 11.65 -27.99
CA GLY A 63 -10.00 12.71 -28.91
C GLY A 63 -11.32 13.35 -28.47
N GLY A 64 -11.30 14.11 -27.42
CA GLY A 64 -12.42 14.92 -26.90
C GLY A 64 -11.99 16.37 -26.79
N ASN A 65 -12.18 17.14 -27.87
CA ASN A 65 -12.12 18.59 -27.89
C ASN A 65 -13.10 19.16 -26.86
N GLY A 66 -12.61 19.86 -25.81
CA GLY A 66 -13.48 20.50 -24.84
C GLY A 66 -12.72 21.24 -23.76
N GLY A 67 -12.42 22.51 -23.99
CA GLY A 67 -12.21 23.51 -22.94
C GLY A 67 -10.93 23.36 -22.13
N SER A 68 -9.89 24.08 -22.52
CA SER A 68 -8.67 24.34 -21.72
C SER A 68 -9.00 25.17 -20.48
N GLY A 69 -9.66 24.57 -19.49
CA GLY A 69 -9.69 25.05 -18.12
C GLY A 69 -8.75 24.15 -17.32
N ASN A 70 -7.74 24.72 -16.65
CA ASN A 70 -6.82 23.97 -15.79
C ASN A 70 -7.59 23.23 -14.71
N LYS A 71 -7.87 21.96 -14.95
CA LYS A 71 -8.49 21.08 -13.95
C LYS A 71 -7.51 20.88 -12.81
N VAL A 72 -7.99 20.98 -11.57
CA VAL A 72 -7.17 20.93 -10.36
C VAL A 72 -7.50 19.70 -9.55
N ALA A 73 -6.47 18.92 -9.21
CA ALA A 73 -6.57 17.78 -8.31
C ALA A 73 -5.66 17.97 -7.09
N VAL A 74 -6.20 17.85 -5.89
CA VAL A 74 -5.46 17.89 -4.63
C VAL A 74 -5.33 16.46 -4.11
N ILE A 75 -4.10 15.99 -3.87
CA ILE A 75 -3.82 14.61 -3.48
C ILE A 75 -3.29 14.57 -2.05
N ALA A 76 -4.07 13.98 -1.15
CA ALA A 76 -3.69 13.67 0.23
C ALA A 76 -3.08 12.27 0.31
N GLY A 77 -2.06 12.08 1.16
CA GLY A 77 -1.29 10.84 1.22
C GLY A 77 -0.32 10.68 0.03
N ALA A 78 0.11 11.80 -0.56
CA ALA A 78 0.93 11.88 -1.77
C ALA A 78 2.26 11.10 -1.69
N THR A 79 2.87 10.98 -0.51
CA THR A 79 4.13 10.25 -0.30
C THR A 79 3.96 8.75 -0.08
N GLY A 80 2.72 8.25 -0.02
CA GLY A 80 2.42 6.82 0.11
C GLY A 80 2.65 6.03 -1.19
N TYR A 81 2.66 4.70 -1.09
CA TYR A 81 2.91 3.80 -2.23
C TYR A 81 1.99 4.08 -3.42
N ILE A 82 0.68 4.15 -3.19
CA ILE A 82 -0.29 4.49 -4.25
C ILE A 82 -0.30 6.01 -4.50
N GLY A 83 -0.18 6.83 -3.44
CA GLY A 83 -0.27 8.29 -3.54
C GLY A 83 0.76 8.89 -4.51
N LYS A 84 2.03 8.46 -4.45
CA LYS A 84 3.06 8.97 -5.37
C LYS A 84 2.76 8.64 -6.84
N SER A 85 2.27 7.43 -7.11
CA SER A 85 1.84 7.02 -8.45
C SER A 85 0.60 7.81 -8.90
N THR A 86 -0.31 8.14 -7.96
CA THR A 86 -1.49 8.98 -8.22
C THR A 86 -1.09 10.42 -8.57
N VAL A 87 -0.07 10.99 -7.88
CA VAL A 87 0.47 12.31 -8.23
C VAL A 87 1.00 12.31 -9.66
N ARG A 88 1.90 11.36 -10.01
CA ARG A 88 2.45 11.23 -11.36
C ARG A 88 1.36 11.10 -12.42
N GLU A 89 0.39 10.25 -12.16
CA GLU A 89 -0.70 10.00 -13.11
C GLU A 89 -1.59 11.22 -13.29
N SER A 90 -1.86 11.97 -12.23
CA SER A 90 -2.62 13.22 -12.26
C SER A 90 -1.93 14.27 -13.16
N VAL A 91 -0.62 14.46 -12.98
CA VAL A 91 0.19 15.33 -13.85
C VAL A 91 0.15 14.84 -15.30
N ARG A 92 0.36 13.52 -15.52
CA ARG A 92 0.35 12.92 -16.86
C ARG A 92 -0.98 13.15 -17.60
N GLN A 93 -2.10 13.17 -16.88
CA GLN A 93 -3.42 13.44 -17.46
C GLN A 93 -3.73 14.94 -17.60
N GLY A 94 -2.77 15.82 -17.30
CA GLY A 94 -2.89 17.26 -17.51
C GLY A 94 -3.63 18.01 -16.41
N TYR A 95 -3.77 17.41 -15.22
CA TYR A 95 -4.28 18.17 -14.06
C TYR A 95 -3.19 19.08 -13.51
N LYS A 96 -3.57 20.30 -13.09
CA LYS A 96 -2.79 21.05 -12.12
C LYS A 96 -2.86 20.28 -10.80
N THR A 97 -1.77 19.58 -10.47
CA THR A 97 -1.72 18.63 -9.37
C THR A 97 -1.08 19.25 -8.16
N VAL A 98 -1.78 19.23 -7.02
CA VAL A 98 -1.25 19.65 -5.72
C VAL A 98 -1.04 18.43 -4.85
N ALA A 99 0.22 18.16 -4.50
CA ALA A 99 0.62 17.06 -3.61
C ALA A 99 0.75 17.58 -2.17
N LEU A 100 -0.16 17.17 -1.27
CA LEU A 100 -0.07 17.52 0.15
C LEU A 100 0.94 16.59 0.84
N VAL A 101 1.95 17.18 1.48
CA VAL A 101 3.01 16.47 2.17
C VAL A 101 3.21 17.04 3.58
N ARG A 102 3.53 16.20 4.56
CA ARG A 102 3.75 16.64 5.96
C ARG A 102 5.08 17.38 6.17
N ASP A 103 6.07 17.07 5.35
CA ASP A 103 7.42 17.61 5.42
C ASP A 103 7.95 17.82 4.00
N LYS A 104 7.81 19.05 3.53
CA LYS A 104 8.26 19.45 2.20
C LYS A 104 9.78 19.40 2.09
N LYS A 105 10.51 19.79 3.14
CA LYS A 105 11.97 19.78 3.14
C LYS A 105 12.53 18.37 2.96
N LYS A 106 11.89 17.39 3.58
CA LYS A 106 12.27 15.98 3.42
C LYS A 106 12.03 15.49 1.98
N VAL A 107 10.92 15.88 1.35
CA VAL A 107 10.61 15.51 -0.04
C VAL A 107 11.57 16.16 -1.03
N GLU A 108 11.96 17.41 -0.79
CA GLU A 108 12.88 18.19 -1.63
C GLU A 108 14.37 17.93 -1.33
N SER A 109 14.71 17.17 -0.29
CA SER A 109 16.07 16.74 0.00
C SER A 109 16.62 15.82 -1.11
N ASP A 110 17.93 15.61 -1.16
CA ASP A 110 18.53 14.68 -2.14
C ASP A 110 17.96 13.27 -2.04
N GLU A 111 17.79 12.77 -0.81
CA GLU A 111 17.15 11.48 -0.56
C GLU A 111 15.67 11.47 -0.99
N GLY A 112 14.93 12.54 -0.69
CA GLY A 112 13.54 12.69 -1.11
C GLY A 112 13.39 12.77 -2.62
N LYS A 113 14.29 13.47 -3.33
CA LYS A 113 14.29 13.53 -4.80
C LYS A 113 14.52 12.16 -5.44
N MET A 114 15.34 11.31 -4.84
CA MET A 114 15.54 9.93 -5.32
C MET A 114 14.25 9.10 -5.18
N LEU A 115 13.52 9.28 -4.07
CA LEU A 115 12.31 8.51 -3.79
C LEU A 115 11.07 9.04 -4.54
N TYR A 116 10.97 10.35 -4.68
CA TYR A 116 9.74 11.01 -5.14
C TYR A 116 9.92 11.81 -6.43
N GLY A 117 11.15 12.20 -6.82
CA GLY A 117 11.39 13.13 -7.92
C GLY A 117 10.67 12.76 -9.20
N LYS A 118 10.82 11.52 -9.66
CA LYS A 118 10.14 10.99 -10.86
C LYS A 118 8.61 10.92 -10.76
N PHE A 119 8.06 11.00 -9.54
CA PHE A 119 6.63 10.94 -9.30
C PHE A 119 6.02 12.33 -9.15
N PHE A 120 6.81 13.30 -8.66
CA PHE A 120 6.31 14.63 -8.31
C PHE A 120 6.70 15.70 -9.35
N GLU A 121 7.38 15.30 -10.41
CA GLU A 121 7.71 16.19 -11.52
C GLU A 121 6.44 16.80 -12.12
N GLY A 122 6.37 18.13 -12.14
CA GLY A 122 5.21 18.88 -12.61
C GLY A 122 4.06 19.04 -11.61
N ALA A 123 4.20 18.55 -10.37
CA ALA A 123 3.24 18.79 -9.30
C ALA A 123 3.67 19.92 -8.37
N ASP A 124 2.71 20.66 -7.83
CA ASP A 124 2.91 21.64 -6.77
C ASP A 124 3.01 20.91 -5.41
N ILE A 125 4.16 20.94 -4.75
CA ILE A 125 4.36 20.34 -3.43
C ILE A 125 3.98 21.35 -2.35
N VAL A 126 2.93 21.05 -1.59
CA VAL A 126 2.41 21.90 -0.51
C VAL A 126 2.56 21.21 0.83
N GLU A 127 3.24 21.88 1.78
CA GLU A 127 3.39 21.37 3.14
C GLU A 127 2.10 21.55 3.93
N CYS A 128 1.49 20.43 4.31
CA CYS A 128 0.30 20.40 5.14
C CYS A 128 0.18 19.06 5.86
N ASP A 129 0.00 19.09 7.18
CA ASP A 129 -0.41 17.91 7.93
C ASP A 129 -1.94 17.78 7.89
N VAL A 130 -2.44 16.78 7.20
CA VAL A 130 -3.88 16.51 7.06
C VAL A 130 -4.56 16.10 8.38
N CYS A 131 -3.79 15.83 9.44
CA CYS A 131 -4.32 15.61 10.79
C CYS A 131 -4.73 16.93 11.47
N ASP A 132 -4.20 18.06 11.02
CA ASP A 132 -4.58 19.40 11.46
C ASP A 132 -5.70 19.96 10.56
N ALA A 133 -6.94 19.84 11.03
CA ALA A 133 -8.13 20.21 10.26
C ALA A 133 -8.20 21.71 9.93
N GLU A 134 -7.76 22.58 10.87
CA GLU A 134 -7.80 24.04 10.67
C GLU A 134 -6.78 24.44 9.61
N LYS A 135 -5.53 24.00 9.77
CA LYS A 135 -4.47 24.28 8.79
C LYS A 135 -4.76 23.71 7.43
N LEU A 136 -5.33 22.50 7.35
CA LEU A 136 -5.73 21.91 6.07
C LEU A 136 -6.79 22.75 5.37
N THR A 137 -7.80 23.23 6.13
CA THR A 137 -8.85 24.08 5.56
C THR A 137 -8.29 25.42 5.07
N GLU A 138 -7.38 26.04 5.81
CA GLU A 138 -6.69 27.26 5.39
C GLU A 138 -5.86 27.02 4.11
N THR A 139 -5.08 25.94 4.09
CA THR A 139 -4.27 25.55 2.93
C THR A 139 -5.15 25.35 1.69
N LEU A 140 -6.29 24.64 1.81
CA LEU A 140 -7.19 24.45 0.68
C LEU A 140 -7.87 25.74 0.22
N LYS A 141 -8.16 26.70 1.13
CA LYS A 141 -8.64 28.02 0.76
C LYS A 141 -7.60 28.82 -0.03
N GLU A 142 -6.33 28.76 0.38
CA GLU A 142 -5.23 29.40 -0.36
C GLU A 142 -5.08 28.80 -1.75
N ILE A 143 -5.06 27.45 -1.88
CA ILE A 143 -5.03 26.75 -3.17
C ILE A 143 -6.24 27.18 -4.02
N SER A 144 -7.45 27.15 -3.45
CA SER A 144 -8.68 27.52 -4.13
C SER A 144 -8.62 28.96 -4.68
N SER A 145 -8.09 29.90 -3.90
CA SER A 145 -7.91 31.28 -4.35
C SER A 145 -6.98 31.44 -5.54
N GLN A 146 -5.89 30.65 -5.58
CA GLN A 146 -4.91 30.64 -6.67
C GLN A 146 -5.46 30.02 -7.98
N VAL A 147 -6.50 29.20 -7.88
CA VAL A 147 -7.14 28.53 -9.03
C VAL A 147 -8.57 29.04 -9.32
N ASN A 148 -8.89 30.26 -8.87
CA ASN A 148 -10.18 30.91 -9.06
C ASN A 148 -11.38 30.08 -8.56
N GLY A 149 -11.22 29.39 -7.42
CA GLY A 149 -12.26 28.59 -6.79
C GLY A 149 -12.55 27.23 -7.45
N ASN A 150 -11.74 26.78 -8.39
CA ASN A 150 -12.00 25.57 -9.18
C ASN A 150 -11.13 24.39 -8.77
N ILE A 151 -11.40 23.78 -7.60
CA ILE A 151 -10.84 22.47 -7.25
C ILE A 151 -11.80 21.39 -7.80
N ASP A 152 -11.32 20.63 -8.81
CA ASP A 152 -12.14 19.58 -9.44
C ASP A 152 -12.24 18.33 -8.55
N ALA A 153 -11.17 17.97 -7.85
CA ALA A 153 -11.21 16.85 -6.93
C ALA A 153 -10.22 16.94 -5.77
N VAL A 154 -10.62 16.35 -4.65
CA VAL A 154 -9.73 15.91 -3.57
C VAL A 154 -9.62 14.39 -3.66
N VAL A 155 -8.39 13.89 -3.80
CA VAL A 155 -8.09 12.45 -3.89
C VAL A 155 -7.39 12.04 -2.61
N SER A 156 -8.01 11.17 -1.82
CA SER A 156 -7.41 10.65 -0.60
C SER A 156 -6.80 9.26 -0.85
N CYS A 157 -5.48 9.20 -0.76
CA CYS A 157 -4.68 7.98 -0.74
C CYS A 157 -4.14 7.70 0.67
N LEU A 158 -4.82 8.22 1.71
CA LEU A 158 -4.43 8.04 3.10
C LEU A 158 -4.65 6.60 3.56
N ALA A 159 -3.68 6.08 4.29
CA ALA A 159 -3.78 4.81 5.00
C ALA A 159 -2.89 4.85 6.24
N SER A 160 -3.36 4.26 7.33
CA SER A 160 -2.54 4.04 8.52
C SER A 160 -1.38 3.09 8.20
N ARG A 161 -0.24 3.33 8.84
CA ARG A 161 0.95 2.49 8.61
C ARG A 161 0.85 1.13 9.28
N SER A 162 0.36 1.12 10.51
CA SER A 162 0.34 -0.06 11.35
C SER A 162 -0.97 -0.83 11.25
N GLY A 163 -2.07 -0.16 10.90
CA GLY A 163 -3.41 -0.72 10.96
C GLY A 163 -3.95 -0.92 12.39
N ILE A 164 -3.14 -0.60 13.44
CA ILE A 164 -3.58 -0.66 14.83
C ILE A 164 -4.62 0.42 15.13
N LYS A 165 -5.44 0.19 16.14
CA LYS A 165 -6.63 1.01 16.45
C LYS A 165 -6.38 2.52 16.44
N LYS A 166 -5.37 2.98 17.20
CA LYS A 166 -5.07 4.41 17.35
C LYS A 166 -4.69 5.06 16.01
N ASP A 167 -3.79 4.42 15.27
CA ASP A 167 -3.31 4.89 13.98
C ASP A 167 -4.42 4.81 12.93
N ALA A 168 -5.19 3.73 12.90
CA ALA A 168 -6.32 3.54 11.98
C ALA A 168 -7.38 4.64 12.14
N TYR A 169 -7.84 4.90 13.35
CA TYR A 169 -8.85 5.94 13.55
C TYR A 169 -8.31 7.36 13.36
N ALA A 170 -7.01 7.61 13.63
CA ALA A 170 -6.40 8.90 13.38
C ALA A 170 -6.24 9.19 11.87
N ILE A 171 -5.86 8.19 11.06
CA ILE A 171 -5.52 8.38 9.65
C ILE A 171 -6.65 7.92 8.72
N ASP A 172 -7.08 6.63 8.81
CA ASP A 172 -8.09 6.10 7.89
C ASP A 172 -9.47 6.74 8.10
N TYR A 173 -9.76 7.23 9.31
CA TYR A 173 -11.01 7.94 9.59
C TYR A 173 -10.79 9.46 9.69
N GLN A 174 -10.14 9.97 10.77
CA GLN A 174 -10.17 11.39 11.11
C GLN A 174 -9.43 12.27 10.09
N ALA A 175 -8.20 11.91 9.70
CA ALA A 175 -7.46 12.70 8.70
C ALA A 175 -8.16 12.70 7.33
N THR A 176 -8.78 11.56 6.97
CA THR A 176 -9.57 11.45 5.74
C THR A 176 -10.87 12.28 5.82
N LEU A 177 -11.51 12.33 7.00
CA LEU A 177 -12.65 13.22 7.24
C LEU A 177 -12.25 14.70 7.17
N ASN A 178 -11.10 15.07 7.72
CA ASN A 178 -10.57 16.42 7.59
C ASN A 178 -10.41 16.82 6.11
N CYS A 179 -9.91 15.90 5.25
CA CYS A 179 -9.80 16.14 3.81
C CYS A 179 -11.18 16.37 3.15
N LEU A 180 -12.18 15.61 3.56
CA LEU A 180 -13.55 15.78 3.07
C LEU A 180 -14.13 17.13 3.49
N GLU A 181 -14.09 17.46 4.76
CA GLU A 181 -14.69 18.70 5.30
C GLU A 181 -13.97 19.94 4.76
N SER A 182 -12.64 19.90 4.65
CA SER A 182 -11.87 20.99 4.04
C SER A 182 -12.16 21.13 2.55
N GLY A 183 -12.34 20.01 1.83
CA GLY A 183 -12.76 20.02 0.43
C GLY A 183 -14.15 20.64 0.23
N ARG A 184 -15.10 20.31 1.12
CA ARG A 184 -16.46 20.90 1.13
C ARG A 184 -16.42 22.40 1.41
N ALA A 185 -15.58 22.83 2.36
CA ALA A 185 -15.43 24.25 2.73
C ALA A 185 -14.92 25.13 1.57
N VAL A 186 -14.29 24.55 0.56
CA VAL A 186 -13.81 25.24 -0.65
C VAL A 186 -14.62 24.88 -1.90
N ASN A 187 -15.76 24.21 -1.75
CA ASN A 187 -16.64 23.77 -2.83
C ASN A 187 -15.91 22.90 -3.88
N ALA A 188 -15.00 22.03 -3.46
CA ALA A 188 -14.42 21.03 -4.35
C ALA A 188 -15.53 20.13 -4.93
N ARG A 189 -15.41 19.75 -6.21
CA ARG A 189 -16.52 19.12 -6.95
C ARG A 189 -16.69 17.64 -6.71
N HIS A 190 -15.58 16.95 -6.44
CA HIS A 190 -15.55 15.49 -6.34
C HIS A 190 -14.54 15.01 -5.29
N PHE A 191 -14.88 13.90 -4.61
CA PHE A 191 -13.97 13.22 -3.69
C PHE A 191 -13.67 11.82 -4.19
N VAL A 192 -12.40 11.49 -4.40
CA VAL A 192 -11.98 10.12 -4.73
C VAL A 192 -11.32 9.50 -3.51
N LEU A 193 -11.89 8.42 -3.03
CA LEU A 193 -11.38 7.67 -1.88
C LEU A 193 -10.67 6.40 -2.34
N LEU A 194 -9.42 6.25 -1.97
CA LEU A 194 -8.74 4.96 -1.96
C LEU A 194 -9.12 4.22 -0.67
N SER A 195 -10.11 3.34 -0.76
CA SER A 195 -10.50 2.43 0.30
C SER A 195 -9.77 1.08 0.15
N ALA A 196 -10.38 -0.03 0.52
CA ALA A 196 -9.82 -1.37 0.38
C ALA A 196 -10.93 -2.42 0.22
N PHE A 197 -10.71 -3.46 -0.58
CA PHE A 197 -11.66 -4.55 -0.76
C PHE A 197 -11.95 -5.31 0.54
N CYS A 198 -10.94 -5.41 1.41
CA CYS A 198 -11.03 -6.12 2.69
C CYS A 198 -12.07 -5.53 3.68
N VAL A 199 -12.60 -4.33 3.44
CA VAL A 199 -13.70 -3.77 4.27
C VAL A 199 -15.01 -4.51 4.08
N LYS A 200 -15.12 -5.40 3.10
CA LYS A 200 -16.28 -6.26 2.87
C LYS A 200 -16.56 -7.21 4.05
N ASN A 201 -15.50 -7.65 4.74
CA ASN A 201 -15.59 -8.48 5.93
C ASN A 201 -14.72 -7.88 7.06
N PRO A 202 -15.23 -6.89 7.83
CA PRO A 202 -14.40 -6.02 8.65
C PRO A 202 -14.13 -6.61 10.05
N TRP A 203 -13.06 -7.37 10.22
CA TRP A 203 -12.59 -7.84 11.55
C TRP A 203 -11.68 -6.84 12.23
N LEU A 204 -10.93 -6.06 11.42
CA LEU A 204 -9.76 -5.30 11.83
C LEU A 204 -10.11 -3.83 12.10
N GLN A 205 -9.35 -3.19 12.95
CA GLN A 205 -9.59 -1.80 13.35
C GLN A 205 -9.51 -0.82 12.17
N PHE A 206 -8.54 -1.00 11.27
CA PHE A 206 -8.42 -0.12 10.10
C PHE A 206 -9.58 -0.30 9.10
N GLN A 207 -10.12 -1.51 8.98
CA GLN A 207 -11.29 -1.77 8.13
C GLN A 207 -12.53 -1.05 8.65
N GLN A 208 -12.74 -1.11 9.98
CA GLN A 208 -13.83 -0.40 10.65
C GLN A 208 -13.68 1.13 10.54
N ALA A 209 -12.45 1.65 10.69
CA ALA A 209 -12.16 3.06 10.51
C ALA A 209 -12.44 3.54 9.08
N LYS A 210 -12.07 2.75 8.06
CA LYS A 210 -12.38 3.04 6.66
C LYS A 210 -13.88 3.02 6.39
N LEU A 211 -14.61 2.01 6.88
CA LEU A 211 -16.06 1.94 6.71
C LEU A 211 -16.76 3.11 7.36
N LYS A 212 -16.33 3.52 8.56
CA LYS A 212 -16.89 4.70 9.22
C LYS A 212 -16.68 5.97 8.39
N PHE A 213 -15.56 6.10 7.70
CA PHE A 213 -15.35 7.21 6.78
C PHE A 213 -16.19 7.08 5.51
N GLU A 214 -16.31 5.88 4.93
CA GLU A 214 -17.16 5.66 3.75
C GLU A 214 -18.62 6.05 4.04
N GLU A 215 -19.13 5.75 5.25
CA GLU A 215 -20.45 6.17 5.70
C GLU A 215 -20.56 7.70 5.73
N ALA A 216 -19.63 8.40 6.38
CA ALA A 216 -19.60 9.87 6.41
C ALA A 216 -19.54 10.48 5.00
N LEU A 217 -18.78 9.87 4.08
CA LEU A 217 -18.68 10.32 2.70
C LEU A 217 -20.00 10.11 1.91
N GLN A 218 -20.75 9.06 2.21
CA GLN A 218 -22.04 8.78 1.58
C GLN A 218 -23.19 9.65 2.14
N ASP A 219 -23.09 10.04 3.41
CA ASP A 219 -24.14 10.81 4.10
C ASP A 219 -24.18 12.27 3.64
N GLN A 220 -23.04 12.88 3.26
CA GLN A 220 -23.01 14.24 2.72
C GLN A 220 -23.62 14.30 1.30
N LYS A 221 -24.19 15.46 0.90
CA LYS A 221 -24.95 15.60 -0.35
C LYS A 221 -24.45 16.73 -1.25
N ASP A 222 -23.47 17.48 -0.84
CA ASP A 222 -22.97 18.68 -1.53
C ASP A 222 -21.75 18.41 -2.41
N MET A 223 -21.12 17.25 -2.31
CA MET A 223 -19.98 16.83 -3.13
C MET A 223 -20.22 15.43 -3.70
N THR A 224 -19.93 15.21 -4.99
CA THR A 224 -19.96 13.86 -5.55
C THR A 224 -18.73 13.08 -5.14
N TYR A 225 -18.80 11.73 -5.13
CA TYR A 225 -17.69 10.89 -4.72
C TYR A 225 -17.51 9.65 -5.59
N SER A 226 -16.33 9.04 -5.49
CA SER A 226 -16.04 7.68 -5.94
C SER A 226 -15.25 6.96 -4.86
N ILE A 227 -15.77 5.85 -4.33
CA ILE A 227 -15.10 4.99 -3.36
C ILE A 227 -14.52 3.81 -4.12
N VAL A 228 -13.18 3.75 -4.22
CA VAL A 228 -12.47 2.67 -4.90
C VAL A 228 -11.92 1.70 -3.86
N ARG A 229 -12.36 0.45 -3.92
CA ARG A 229 -11.96 -0.65 -3.04
C ARG A 229 -11.08 -1.65 -3.81
N PRO A 230 -9.76 -1.38 -3.95
CA PRO A 230 -8.87 -2.31 -4.62
C PRO A 230 -8.66 -3.58 -3.80
N THR A 231 -8.35 -4.67 -4.50
CA THR A 231 -7.89 -5.93 -3.93
C THR A 231 -6.45 -5.78 -3.39
N ALA A 232 -5.61 -6.81 -3.44
CA ALA A 232 -4.21 -6.69 -3.02
C ALA A 232 -3.40 -5.82 -4.00
N PHE A 233 -2.37 -5.15 -3.50
CA PHE A 233 -1.39 -4.46 -4.35
C PHE A 233 -0.25 -5.42 -4.70
N PHE A 234 0.40 -5.24 -5.85
CA PHE A 234 1.57 -6.02 -6.23
C PHE A 234 2.64 -6.04 -5.13
N LYS A 235 2.92 -4.89 -4.51
CA LYS A 235 3.87 -4.81 -3.41
C LYS A 235 3.49 -5.68 -2.20
N SER A 236 2.20 -5.80 -1.90
CA SER A 236 1.73 -6.62 -0.77
C SER A 236 2.00 -8.11 -0.95
N VAL A 237 2.03 -8.58 -2.19
CA VAL A 237 2.28 -9.99 -2.52
C VAL A 237 3.73 -10.27 -2.96
N SER A 238 4.60 -9.25 -2.96
CA SER A 238 6.01 -9.35 -3.36
C SER A 238 6.99 -9.48 -2.17
N GLY A 239 6.49 -9.45 -0.94
CA GLY A 239 7.32 -9.31 0.27
C GLY A 239 8.30 -10.46 0.54
N GLN A 240 8.20 -11.58 -0.16
CA GLN A 240 9.09 -12.73 0.04
C GLN A 240 10.20 -12.83 -1.04
N LEU A 241 10.32 -11.85 -1.95
CA LEU A 241 11.31 -11.88 -3.02
C LEU A 241 12.74 -12.04 -2.49
N GLU A 242 13.17 -11.16 -1.59
CA GLU A 242 14.54 -11.15 -1.07
C GLU A 242 14.85 -12.42 -0.27
N VAL A 243 13.85 -12.93 0.45
CA VAL A 243 13.95 -14.17 1.23
C VAL A 243 14.23 -15.37 0.31
N ILE A 244 13.51 -15.46 -0.80
CA ILE A 244 13.70 -16.50 -1.81
C ILE A 244 15.03 -16.33 -2.55
N GLN A 245 15.42 -15.10 -2.89
CA GLN A 245 16.72 -14.82 -3.52
C GLN A 245 17.88 -15.28 -2.64
N GLN A 246 17.74 -15.21 -1.31
CA GLN A 246 18.72 -15.69 -0.33
C GLN A 246 18.65 -17.22 -0.12
N GLY A 247 17.73 -17.92 -0.76
CA GLY A 247 17.61 -19.39 -0.70
C GLY A 247 16.70 -19.93 0.39
N ALA A 248 16.02 -19.06 1.15
CA ALA A 248 15.03 -19.51 2.11
C ALA A 248 13.71 -19.92 1.40
N PRO A 249 12.88 -20.80 2.01
CA PRO A 249 11.63 -21.22 1.42
C PRO A 249 10.59 -20.08 1.40
N PHE A 250 9.69 -20.13 0.43
CA PHE A 250 8.48 -19.31 0.43
C PHE A 250 7.52 -19.82 1.51
N VAL A 251 7.14 -18.96 2.43
CA VAL A 251 6.23 -19.31 3.54
C VAL A 251 4.80 -19.19 3.07
N MET A 252 4.04 -20.27 3.17
CA MET A 252 2.60 -20.33 2.91
C MET A 252 1.83 -20.67 4.16
N PHE A 253 0.59 -20.22 4.23
CA PHE A 253 -0.34 -20.60 5.30
C PHE A 253 -1.30 -21.68 4.82
N GLY A 254 -1.52 -22.70 5.65
CA GLY A 254 -2.27 -23.90 5.27
C GLY A 254 -1.56 -24.65 4.13
N ASP A 255 -2.31 -25.02 3.09
CA ASP A 255 -1.80 -25.68 1.88
C ASP A 255 -1.45 -24.66 0.75
N GLY A 256 -1.63 -23.37 1.02
CA GLY A 256 -1.42 -22.30 0.05
C GLY A 256 -2.57 -22.11 -0.96
N GLU A 257 -3.66 -22.87 -0.82
CA GLU A 257 -4.84 -22.82 -1.69
C GLU A 257 -6.08 -22.22 -0.98
N VAL A 258 -5.94 -21.84 0.29
CA VAL A 258 -7.04 -21.33 1.15
C VAL A 258 -7.62 -20.04 0.61
N THR A 259 -6.77 -19.12 0.17
CA THR A 259 -7.19 -17.79 -0.29
C THR A 259 -6.74 -17.51 -1.71
N ARG A 260 -7.49 -16.62 -2.36
CA ARG A 260 -7.22 -16.15 -3.72
C ARG A 260 -7.25 -14.64 -3.79
N CYS A 261 -6.45 -14.09 -4.70
CA CYS A 261 -6.48 -12.67 -5.01
C CYS A 261 -6.26 -12.43 -6.51
N ASN A 262 -6.65 -11.25 -6.96
CA ASN A 262 -6.25 -10.68 -8.25
C ASN A 262 -5.64 -9.30 -7.99
N PRO A 263 -4.34 -9.26 -7.64
CA PRO A 263 -3.69 -8.02 -7.23
C PRO A 263 -3.60 -7.04 -8.40
N ILE A 264 -3.50 -5.74 -8.07
CA ILE A 264 -3.43 -4.66 -9.05
C ILE A 264 -2.12 -3.88 -8.89
N SER A 265 -1.56 -3.41 -10.01
CA SER A 265 -0.37 -2.55 -10.02
C SER A 265 -0.70 -1.15 -9.48
N GLU A 266 0.30 -0.49 -8.88
CA GLU A 266 0.16 0.89 -8.42
C GLU A 266 -0.11 1.87 -9.57
N ALA A 267 0.41 1.58 -10.77
CA ALA A 267 0.21 2.42 -11.95
C ALA A 267 -1.22 2.32 -12.48
N ASP A 268 -1.74 1.10 -12.60
CA ASP A 268 -3.12 0.86 -13.05
C ASP A 268 -4.12 1.43 -12.03
N LEU A 269 -3.87 1.22 -10.73
CA LEU A 269 -4.74 1.76 -9.68
C LEU A 269 -4.73 3.30 -9.69
N ALA A 270 -3.55 3.93 -9.84
CA ALA A 270 -3.44 5.39 -9.96
C ALA A 270 -4.23 5.92 -11.17
N THR A 271 -4.12 5.24 -12.32
CA THR A 271 -4.90 5.55 -13.52
C THR A 271 -6.40 5.45 -13.25
N TYR A 272 -6.83 4.40 -12.54
CA TYR A 272 -8.24 4.26 -12.19
C TYR A 272 -8.75 5.37 -11.26
N LEU A 273 -7.96 5.73 -10.23
CA LEU A 273 -8.30 6.81 -9.30
C LEU A 273 -8.45 8.15 -10.02
N ILE A 274 -7.50 8.53 -10.88
CA ILE A 274 -7.54 9.80 -11.59
C ILE A 274 -8.66 9.83 -12.64
N ASN A 275 -8.90 8.74 -13.36
CA ASN A 275 -10.03 8.64 -14.28
C ASN A 275 -11.37 8.82 -13.56
N SER A 276 -11.48 8.42 -12.28
CA SER A 276 -12.70 8.56 -11.49
C SER A 276 -13.09 10.02 -11.24
N ILE A 277 -12.17 10.98 -11.37
CA ILE A 277 -12.48 12.42 -11.26
C ILE A 277 -13.43 12.87 -12.37
N SER A 278 -13.22 12.39 -13.59
CA SER A 278 -13.98 12.83 -14.78
C SER A 278 -15.08 11.86 -15.22
N ASP A 279 -14.98 10.60 -14.84
CA ASP A 279 -15.91 9.55 -15.24
C ASP A 279 -17.24 9.66 -14.48
N LYS A 280 -18.26 10.14 -15.16
CA LYS A 280 -19.61 10.31 -14.60
C LYS A 280 -20.24 8.98 -14.17
N THR A 281 -19.83 7.86 -14.76
CA THR A 281 -20.39 6.53 -14.44
C THR A 281 -19.95 6.02 -13.07
N ARG A 282 -18.88 6.58 -12.51
CA ARG A 282 -18.30 6.24 -11.21
C ARG A 282 -18.79 7.15 -10.07
N ARG A 283 -19.58 8.17 -10.37
CA ARG A 283 -20.04 9.14 -9.37
C ARG A 283 -21.02 8.50 -8.40
N ASN A 284 -20.83 8.79 -7.11
CA ASN A 284 -21.62 8.34 -5.98
C ASN A 284 -21.72 6.80 -5.93
N LYS A 285 -20.61 6.12 -6.24
CA LYS A 285 -20.51 4.68 -6.25
C LYS A 285 -19.39 4.15 -5.39
N ILE A 286 -19.61 2.96 -4.85
CA ILE A 286 -18.61 2.07 -4.31
C ILE A 286 -18.21 1.11 -5.42
N ILE A 287 -16.90 1.00 -5.68
CA ILE A 287 -16.34 0.27 -6.81
C ILE A 287 -15.29 -0.69 -6.26
N ASN A 288 -15.54 -1.99 -6.36
CA ASN A 288 -14.52 -2.98 -6.14
C ASN A 288 -13.60 -3.03 -7.37
N LEU A 289 -12.31 -3.27 -7.16
CA LEU A 289 -11.34 -3.21 -8.24
C LEU A 289 -10.25 -4.25 -8.05
N GLY A 290 -10.17 -5.21 -8.97
CA GLY A 290 -9.08 -6.18 -9.07
C GLY A 290 -8.16 -5.90 -10.25
N GLY A 291 -6.98 -6.51 -10.24
CA GLY A 291 -6.06 -6.52 -11.36
C GLY A 291 -6.51 -7.44 -12.50
N PRO A 292 -5.73 -7.49 -13.60
CA PRO A 292 -6.10 -8.24 -14.80
C PRO A 292 -5.95 -9.76 -14.66
N ASP A 293 -5.16 -10.22 -13.69
CA ASP A 293 -4.88 -11.64 -13.51
C ASP A 293 -6.14 -12.46 -13.19
N GLU A 294 -6.11 -13.73 -13.58
CA GLU A 294 -7.05 -14.73 -13.06
C GLU A 294 -6.79 -14.98 -11.56
N PRO A 295 -7.74 -15.58 -10.83
CA PRO A 295 -7.57 -15.83 -9.39
C PRO A 295 -6.25 -16.54 -9.05
N LEU A 296 -5.39 -15.89 -8.26
CA LEU A 296 -4.09 -16.39 -7.85
C LEU A 296 -4.13 -16.85 -6.40
N THR A 297 -3.85 -18.13 -6.13
CA THR A 297 -3.63 -18.64 -4.78
C THR A 297 -2.24 -18.26 -4.27
N MET A 298 -2.01 -18.32 -2.96
CA MET A 298 -0.68 -18.05 -2.39
C MET A 298 0.40 -18.97 -2.98
N LYS A 299 0.06 -20.24 -3.18
CA LYS A 299 0.94 -21.22 -3.83
C LYS A 299 1.31 -20.79 -5.25
N LYS A 300 0.30 -20.37 -6.04
CA LYS A 300 0.53 -19.89 -7.42
C LYS A 300 1.42 -18.64 -7.45
N GLN A 301 1.22 -17.71 -6.53
CA GLN A 301 2.10 -16.54 -6.38
C GLN A 301 3.55 -16.96 -6.06
N GLY A 302 3.74 -17.93 -5.17
CA GLY A 302 5.06 -18.48 -4.87
C GLY A 302 5.73 -19.12 -6.08
N GLU A 303 4.99 -19.95 -6.86
CA GLU A 303 5.49 -20.55 -8.10
C GLU A 303 5.92 -19.48 -9.11
N MET A 304 5.11 -18.43 -9.29
CA MET A 304 5.42 -17.31 -10.18
C MET A 304 6.67 -16.56 -9.73
N LEU A 305 6.84 -16.37 -8.42
CA LEU A 305 7.99 -15.69 -7.86
C LEU A 305 9.27 -16.53 -8.02
N TYR A 306 9.21 -17.85 -7.80
CA TYR A 306 10.33 -18.77 -8.06
C TYR A 306 10.72 -18.78 -9.54
N LYS A 307 9.74 -18.76 -10.43
CA LYS A 307 9.98 -18.65 -11.88
C LYS A 307 10.74 -17.35 -12.22
N ALA A 308 10.33 -16.22 -11.65
CA ALA A 308 10.97 -14.93 -11.87
C ALA A 308 12.44 -14.89 -11.39
N VAL A 309 12.76 -15.54 -10.28
CA VAL A 309 14.14 -15.63 -9.76
C VAL A 309 14.96 -16.78 -10.35
N GLY A 310 14.38 -17.59 -11.22
CA GLY A 310 15.06 -18.73 -11.86
C GLY A 310 15.46 -19.85 -10.91
N LYS A 311 14.65 -20.12 -9.88
CA LYS A 311 14.90 -21.15 -8.87
C LYS A 311 13.78 -22.19 -8.84
N GLU A 312 14.11 -23.42 -8.40
CA GLU A 312 13.10 -24.43 -8.13
C GLU A 312 12.25 -24.07 -6.91
N PRO A 313 10.92 -24.30 -6.96
CA PRO A 313 10.02 -24.03 -5.84
C PRO A 313 10.39 -24.77 -4.57
N ASN A 314 10.52 -24.03 -3.48
CA ASN A 314 10.75 -24.57 -2.13
C ASN A 314 9.78 -23.89 -1.16
N PHE A 315 8.82 -24.64 -0.61
CA PHE A 315 7.72 -24.13 0.18
C PHE A 315 7.80 -24.57 1.64
N PHE A 316 7.49 -23.66 2.55
CA PHE A 316 7.25 -23.98 3.97
C PHE A 316 5.79 -23.74 4.31
N TYR A 317 5.12 -24.76 4.83
CA TYR A 317 3.70 -24.72 5.16
C TYR A 317 3.49 -24.40 6.64
N ALA A 318 3.04 -23.18 6.94
CA ALA A 318 2.72 -22.75 8.29
C ALA A 318 1.24 -23.08 8.61
N PRO A 319 0.94 -23.83 9.69
CA PRO A 319 -0.43 -24.16 10.02
C PRO A 319 -1.21 -22.93 10.50
N LEU A 320 -2.46 -22.77 10.04
CA LEU A 320 -3.31 -21.61 10.37
C LEU A 320 -3.58 -21.46 11.87
N TRP A 321 -3.70 -22.57 12.61
CA TRP A 321 -3.91 -22.54 14.07
C TRP A 321 -2.80 -21.80 14.84
N LEU A 322 -1.62 -21.66 14.25
CA LEU A 322 -0.51 -20.95 14.86
C LEU A 322 -0.84 -19.47 15.08
N PHE A 323 -1.60 -18.85 14.19
CA PHE A 323 -2.11 -17.49 14.38
C PHE A 323 -2.98 -17.40 15.63
N ASP A 324 -3.90 -18.35 15.84
CA ASP A 324 -4.80 -18.34 17.00
C ASP A 324 -4.02 -18.40 18.30
N VAL A 325 -3.07 -19.31 18.41
CA VAL A 325 -2.23 -19.44 19.60
C VAL A 325 -1.44 -18.14 19.88
N ILE A 326 -0.86 -17.53 18.85
CA ILE A 326 -0.09 -16.29 19.01
C ILE A 326 -1.02 -15.14 19.43
N ILE A 327 -2.12 -14.95 18.71
CA ILE A 327 -3.07 -13.86 18.96
C ILE A 327 -3.68 -13.98 20.36
N ASP A 328 -4.16 -15.16 20.75
CA ASP A 328 -4.80 -15.40 22.04
C ASP A 328 -3.80 -15.21 23.20
N SER A 329 -2.56 -15.70 23.02
CA SER A 329 -1.50 -15.48 24.01
C SER A 329 -1.16 -13.99 24.20
N LEU A 330 -1.01 -13.25 23.10
CA LEU A 330 -0.74 -11.80 23.14
C LEU A 330 -1.92 -11.03 23.74
N GLN A 331 -3.16 -11.39 23.38
CA GLN A 331 -4.35 -10.76 23.93
C GLN A 331 -4.49 -11.05 25.44
N TRP A 332 -4.26 -12.28 25.87
CA TRP A 332 -4.29 -12.61 27.29
C TRP A 332 -3.27 -11.79 28.12
N VAL A 333 -2.04 -11.63 27.57
CA VAL A 333 -1.02 -10.77 28.21
C VAL A 333 -1.46 -9.30 28.20
N ALA A 334 -2.02 -8.83 27.10
CA ALA A 334 -2.54 -7.46 26.98
C ALA A 334 -3.61 -7.17 28.02
N ASP A 335 -4.57 -8.07 28.19
CA ASP A 335 -5.68 -7.93 29.14
C ASP A 335 -5.22 -8.00 30.60
N THR A 336 -4.24 -8.87 30.89
CA THR A 336 -3.68 -9.08 32.22
C THR A 336 -2.83 -7.89 32.66
N LEU A 337 -1.94 -7.40 31.78
CA LEU A 337 -1.01 -6.31 32.08
C LEU A 337 -1.56 -4.92 31.72
N LYS A 338 -2.75 -4.84 31.11
CA LYS A 338 -3.33 -3.61 30.55
C LYS A 338 -2.36 -2.89 29.61
N SER A 339 -1.70 -3.67 28.76
CA SER A 339 -0.59 -3.20 27.91
C SER A 339 -1.02 -2.98 26.48
N GLU A 340 -1.05 -1.73 26.04
CA GLU A 340 -1.31 -1.33 24.65
C GLU A 340 -0.30 -1.99 23.66
N LYS A 341 0.94 -2.22 24.08
CA LYS A 341 1.95 -2.87 23.22
C LYS A 341 1.56 -4.30 22.82
N PHE A 342 1.06 -5.09 23.77
CA PHE A 342 0.62 -6.46 23.49
C PHE A 342 -0.72 -6.49 22.74
N GLU A 343 -1.62 -5.55 22.99
CA GLU A 343 -2.85 -5.38 22.23
C GLU A 343 -2.53 -5.07 20.74
N ASN A 344 -1.60 -4.14 20.51
CA ASN A 344 -1.13 -3.81 19.15
C ASN A 344 -0.45 -4.99 18.47
N ALA A 345 0.34 -5.79 19.20
CA ALA A 345 0.96 -7.00 18.65
C ALA A 345 -0.09 -8.07 18.30
N ALA A 346 -1.14 -8.22 19.11
CA ALA A 346 -2.27 -9.11 18.80
C ALA A 346 -3.02 -8.64 17.55
N GLU A 347 -3.21 -7.32 17.39
CA GLU A 347 -3.87 -6.75 16.19
C GLU A 347 -3.04 -7.01 14.92
N LEU A 348 -1.71 -6.87 14.98
CA LEU A 348 -0.82 -7.25 13.87
C LEU A 348 -0.94 -8.75 13.52
N GLY A 349 -1.05 -9.60 14.53
CA GLY A 349 -1.35 -11.02 14.33
C GLY A 349 -2.68 -11.26 13.62
N ARG A 350 -3.73 -10.51 14.01
CA ARG A 350 -5.07 -10.58 13.36
C ARG A 350 -5.00 -10.12 11.91
N ILE A 351 -4.22 -9.07 11.61
CA ILE A 351 -4.01 -8.61 10.22
C ILE A 351 -3.38 -9.73 9.39
N GLY A 352 -2.33 -10.39 9.90
CA GLY A 352 -1.71 -11.53 9.22
C GLY A 352 -2.69 -12.68 8.99
N LYS A 353 -3.45 -13.07 10.04
CA LYS A 353 -4.48 -14.11 9.93
C LYS A 353 -5.55 -13.77 8.91
N TYR A 354 -6.02 -12.51 8.90
CA TYR A 354 -7.03 -12.04 7.96
C TYR A 354 -6.64 -12.34 6.51
N TYR A 355 -5.46 -11.91 6.10
CA TYR A 355 -4.98 -12.14 4.74
C TYR A 355 -4.59 -13.59 4.44
N ALA A 356 -4.43 -14.43 5.47
CA ALA A 356 -4.21 -15.86 5.30
C ALA A 356 -5.50 -16.68 5.11
N VAL A 357 -6.68 -16.11 5.44
CA VAL A 357 -7.96 -16.83 5.39
C VAL A 357 -9.06 -16.15 4.57
N GLU A 358 -8.90 -14.88 4.22
CA GLU A 358 -9.91 -14.11 3.47
C GLU A 358 -9.47 -13.82 2.04
N ASP A 359 -10.39 -14.01 1.10
CA ASP A 359 -10.15 -13.73 -0.32
C ASP A 359 -10.06 -12.23 -0.60
N MET A 360 -9.02 -11.82 -1.36
CA MET A 360 -8.88 -10.49 -1.95
C MET A 360 -9.12 -10.58 -3.46
N LEU A 361 -10.32 -10.99 -3.83
CA LEU A 361 -10.66 -11.38 -5.20
C LEU A 361 -11.97 -10.74 -5.65
N THR A 362 -11.94 -10.05 -6.80
CA THR A 362 -13.13 -9.70 -7.57
C THR A 362 -13.39 -10.76 -8.63
N THR A 363 -14.65 -11.19 -8.75
CA THR A 363 -15.05 -12.23 -9.71
C THR A 363 -15.81 -11.67 -10.91
N ASP A 364 -16.34 -10.45 -10.79
CA ASP A 364 -17.03 -9.77 -11.89
C ASP A 364 -15.99 -9.20 -12.88
N PRO A 365 -16.08 -9.54 -14.17
CA PRO A 365 -15.16 -8.99 -15.18
C PRO A 365 -15.17 -7.46 -15.25
N SER A 366 -16.27 -6.80 -14.90
CA SER A 366 -16.37 -5.33 -14.87
C SER A 366 -15.58 -4.70 -13.72
N GLU A 367 -15.20 -5.47 -12.72
CA GLU A 367 -14.37 -5.06 -11.58
C GLU A 367 -12.86 -5.31 -11.82
N LYS A 368 -12.46 -5.88 -12.96
CA LYS A 368 -11.06 -6.05 -13.36
C LYS A 368 -10.57 -4.82 -14.12
N PHE A 369 -9.34 -4.39 -13.81
CA PHE A 369 -8.72 -3.26 -14.49
C PHE A 369 -7.20 -3.38 -14.53
N GLY A 370 -6.61 -2.81 -15.59
CA GLY A 370 -5.17 -2.77 -15.78
C GLY A 370 -4.70 -3.76 -16.84
N THR A 371 -3.42 -3.65 -17.13
CA THR A 371 -2.74 -4.46 -18.16
C THR A 371 -1.52 -5.19 -17.63
N MET A 372 -0.91 -4.69 -16.53
CA MET A 372 0.26 -5.30 -15.93
C MET A 372 -0.14 -6.53 -15.11
N THR A 373 0.41 -7.69 -15.47
CA THR A 373 0.23 -8.93 -14.72
C THR A 373 1.20 -9.04 -13.55
N LEU A 374 0.87 -9.87 -12.56
CA LEU A 374 1.77 -10.12 -11.42
C LEU A 374 3.08 -10.79 -11.87
N GLN A 375 3.04 -11.66 -12.90
CA GLN A 375 4.26 -12.29 -13.42
C GLN A 375 5.21 -11.24 -14.02
N GLU A 376 4.72 -10.31 -14.85
CA GLU A 376 5.53 -9.23 -15.40
C GLU A 376 6.14 -8.36 -14.31
N HIS A 377 5.38 -8.07 -13.24
CA HIS A 377 5.89 -7.35 -12.09
C HIS A 377 7.01 -8.14 -11.37
N TYR A 378 6.80 -9.44 -11.13
CA TYR A 378 7.81 -10.29 -10.49
C TYR A 378 9.08 -10.41 -11.35
N ASP A 379 8.96 -10.60 -12.65
CA ASP A 379 10.09 -10.65 -13.58
C ASP A 379 10.90 -9.35 -13.52
N LYS A 380 10.22 -8.19 -13.44
CA LYS A 380 10.84 -6.88 -13.30
C LYS A 380 11.59 -6.75 -11.98
N ILE A 381 10.93 -6.98 -10.84
CA ILE A 381 11.55 -6.77 -9.52
C ILE A 381 12.60 -7.81 -9.18
N ALA A 382 12.58 -8.98 -9.81
CA ALA A 382 13.63 -10.00 -9.66
C ALA A 382 14.99 -9.50 -10.19
N VAL A 383 14.98 -8.61 -11.20
CA VAL A 383 16.17 -8.01 -11.82
C VAL A 383 16.50 -6.65 -11.21
N GLU A 384 15.50 -5.76 -11.12
CA GLU A 384 15.69 -4.38 -10.68
C GLU A 384 15.72 -4.23 -9.15
N GLY A 385 15.25 -5.23 -8.42
CA GLY A 385 14.94 -5.15 -6.99
C GLY A 385 13.62 -4.45 -6.72
N GLN A 386 13.10 -4.62 -5.52
CA GLN A 386 11.90 -3.89 -5.10
C GLN A 386 12.21 -2.41 -4.88
N GLU A 387 11.30 -1.53 -5.28
CA GLU A 387 11.42 -0.12 -4.96
C GLU A 387 11.36 0.07 -3.44
N TYR A 388 12.42 0.66 -2.88
CA TYR A 388 12.45 0.99 -1.48
C TYR A 388 11.40 2.04 -1.15
N ASP A 389 10.60 1.75 -0.15
CA ASP A 389 9.62 2.68 0.41
C ASP A 389 9.74 2.64 1.94
N PRO A 390 10.21 3.75 2.56
CA PRO A 390 10.44 3.79 4.00
C PRO A 390 9.16 3.59 4.83
N TYR A 391 8.01 3.64 4.18
CA TYR A 391 6.71 3.57 4.84
C TYR A 391 6.02 2.22 4.74
N THR A 392 6.42 1.36 3.80
CA THR A 392 5.72 0.10 3.53
C THR A 392 6.63 -1.12 3.56
N THR A 393 7.95 -0.93 3.57
CA THR A 393 8.90 -2.04 3.55
C THR A 393 9.31 -2.39 4.97
N MET A 394 8.72 -3.44 5.54
CA MET A 394 9.05 -3.90 6.91
C MET A 394 10.46 -4.49 7.02
N PHE A 395 11.07 -4.94 5.91
CA PHE A 395 12.32 -5.70 5.92
C PHE A 395 13.48 -5.08 5.13
N ALA A 396 13.27 -4.00 4.37
CA ALA A 396 14.33 -3.36 3.61
C ALA A 396 14.96 -2.20 4.39
N LYS A 397 16.31 -2.14 4.39
CA LYS A 397 17.05 -1.01 4.91
C LYS A 397 16.98 0.16 3.93
N ALA A 398 16.91 1.39 4.48
CA ALA A 398 17.07 2.59 3.67
C ALA A 398 18.36 2.52 2.85
N PRO A 399 18.35 2.92 1.58
CA PRO A 399 19.58 3.03 0.80
C PRO A 399 20.50 4.02 1.51
N THR A 400 21.75 3.61 1.77
CA THR A 400 22.80 4.47 2.30
C THR A 400 23.58 5.08 1.13
N LYS A 401 24.15 6.28 1.34
CA LYS A 401 25.01 6.92 0.32
C LYS A 401 26.17 6.01 -0.16
N GLU A 402 26.57 5.04 0.66
CA GLU A 402 27.58 4.03 0.30
C GLU A 402 27.02 2.97 -0.65
N SER A 403 25.80 2.47 -0.39
CA SER A 403 25.17 1.47 -1.24
C SER A 403 24.79 1.99 -2.64
N GLU A 404 24.62 3.31 -2.79
CA GLU A 404 24.38 3.93 -4.10
C GLU A 404 25.67 4.23 -4.86
N LYS A 405 26.74 4.61 -4.16
CA LYS A 405 28.07 4.73 -4.80
C LYS A 405 28.55 3.38 -5.36
N GLU A 406 28.25 2.29 -4.68
CA GLU A 406 28.52 0.94 -5.18
C GLU A 406 27.63 0.58 -6.39
N LYS A 407 26.37 1.03 -6.43
CA LYS A 407 25.48 0.83 -7.59
C LYS A 407 25.85 1.69 -8.81
N VAL A 408 26.46 2.83 -8.61
CA VAL A 408 26.92 3.73 -9.70
C VAL A 408 28.33 3.38 -10.17
N ALA A 409 29.14 2.72 -9.31
CA ALA A 409 30.52 2.31 -9.62
C ALA A 409 30.60 0.88 -10.18
N ALA A 410 29.50 0.16 -10.27
CA ALA A 410 29.33 -1.16 -10.82
C ALA A 410 28.51 -1.12 -12.11
#